data_7c1ffb7b98f20d59b1715d6a0969b9c1
#
_entry.id   7c1ffb7b98f20d59b1715d6a0969b9c1
#
_cell.length_a   1.000
_cell.length_b   1.000
_cell.length_c   1.000
_cell.angle_alpha   90.00
_cell.angle_beta   90.00
_cell.angle_gamma   90.00
#
_symmetry.space_group_name_H-M   'P 1'
#
loop_
_entity.id
_entity.type
_entity.pdbx_description
1 polymer ?
#
loop_
_entity_poly.entity_id
_entity_poly.type
_entity_poly.pdbx_seq_one_letter_code
_entity_poly.pdbx_strand_id
1 'polypeptide(L)'
;VTGVQTCALPICTMNYYIDLLEDAARHKLLVNFHGAAIPRGWQRTYPNLMSVEAVYGAEWYNNKPTLTDNAAWHNCTLPFTRNVIGPMDYTPCTFTNSQHPHITTDAHELALLVIFESALQHLADRPEGYRQQPVEVQNFIRYLPVAWEDTRLLSGYPAESVVIARKSKDSWYISGLNGTENTKSFRVNLEFIKDSIQLIQLFSDTTDGKQIKIENSAFDTKELNIECQPRGGFVVWVKLR
;
A
#
# COMPACT_ATOMS: atom_id res chain seq x y z
N VAL A 1 42.21 -7.37 -11.73
CA VAL A 1 41.97 -7.84 -10.34
C VAL A 1 40.65 -7.32 -9.78
N THR A 2 40.09 -6.26 -10.33
CA THR A 2 38.83 -5.63 -9.84
C THR A 2 37.54 -6.37 -10.26
N GLY A 3 37.56 -7.16 -11.32
CA GLY A 3 36.38 -7.87 -11.81
C GLY A 3 35.91 -9.08 -10.96
N VAL A 4 36.81 -9.70 -10.22
CA VAL A 4 36.50 -10.88 -9.40
C VAL A 4 35.84 -10.48 -8.08
N GLN A 5 36.18 -9.34 -7.53
CA GLN A 5 35.58 -8.83 -6.28
C GLN A 5 34.12 -8.39 -6.47
N THR A 6 33.75 -7.85 -7.63
CA THR A 6 32.39 -7.43 -7.91
C THR A 6 31.41 -8.60 -8.12
N CYS A 7 31.88 -9.77 -8.50
CA CYS A 7 31.05 -10.98 -8.58
C CYS A 7 30.87 -11.70 -7.23
N ALA A 8 31.82 -11.57 -6.33
CA ALA A 8 31.76 -12.22 -5.00
C ALA A 8 30.83 -11.46 -4.03
N LEU A 9 30.82 -10.14 -4.07
CA LEU A 9 29.99 -9.30 -3.18
C LEU A 9 28.50 -9.65 -3.23
N PRO A 10 27.84 -9.79 -4.39
CA PRO A 10 26.43 -10.19 -4.43
C PRO A 10 26.17 -11.56 -3.81
N ILE A 11 27.05 -12.54 -4.04
CA ILE A 11 26.93 -13.89 -3.47
C ILE A 11 27.07 -13.87 -1.96
N CYS A 12 28.07 -13.16 -1.43
CA CYS A 12 28.27 -13.01 0.01
C CYS A 12 27.06 -12.31 0.66
N THR A 13 26.52 -11.29 0.04
CA THR A 13 25.32 -10.59 0.51
C THR A 13 24.10 -11.51 0.52
N MET A 14 23.90 -12.31 -0.52
CA MET A 14 22.79 -13.25 -0.57
C MET A 14 22.90 -14.33 0.51
N ASN A 15 24.09 -14.89 0.72
CA ASN A 15 24.34 -15.86 1.79
C ASN A 15 24.07 -15.23 3.17
N TYR A 16 24.49 -13.99 3.39
CA TYR A 16 24.22 -13.26 4.62
C TYR A 16 22.72 -13.12 4.92
N TYR A 17 21.89 -12.83 3.93
CA TYR A 17 20.43 -12.82 4.11
C TYR A 17 19.89 -14.19 4.49
N ILE A 18 20.38 -15.25 3.85
CA ILE A 18 19.95 -16.63 4.13
C ILE A 18 20.35 -17.00 5.58
N ASP A 19 21.59 -16.77 5.94
CA ASP A 19 22.11 -17.07 7.28
C ASP A 19 21.28 -16.34 8.36
N LEU A 20 20.95 -15.05 8.13
CA LEU A 20 20.09 -14.28 9.02
C LEU A 20 18.68 -14.86 9.16
N LEU A 21 18.08 -15.31 8.05
CA LEU A 21 16.75 -15.90 8.07
C LEU A 21 16.73 -17.22 8.83
N GLU A 22 17.76 -18.05 8.66
CA GLU A 22 17.90 -19.31 9.36
C GLU A 22 18.17 -19.10 10.87
N ASP A 23 19.03 -18.15 11.21
CA ASP A 23 19.29 -17.79 12.61
C ASP A 23 18.03 -17.24 13.28
N ALA A 24 17.33 -16.31 12.63
CA ALA A 24 16.07 -15.77 13.11
C ALA A 24 15.02 -16.87 13.34
N ALA A 25 14.90 -17.82 12.40
CA ALA A 25 13.99 -18.95 12.54
C ALA A 25 14.32 -19.83 13.76
N ARG A 26 15.62 -20.12 14.02
CA ARG A 26 16.06 -20.85 15.21
C ARG A 26 15.66 -20.14 16.50
N HIS A 27 15.64 -18.81 16.47
CA HIS A 27 15.22 -17.97 17.60
C HIS A 27 13.73 -17.60 17.60
N LYS A 28 12.92 -18.16 16.67
CA LYS A 28 11.48 -17.88 16.53
C LYS A 28 11.18 -16.39 16.29
N LEU A 29 12.03 -15.71 15.52
CA LEU A 29 11.88 -14.33 15.15
C LEU A 29 11.32 -14.19 13.74
N LEU A 30 10.43 -13.23 13.56
CA LEU A 30 9.98 -12.77 12.26
C LEU A 30 10.94 -11.70 11.74
N VAL A 31 11.12 -11.64 10.42
CA VAL A 31 12.10 -10.75 9.78
C VAL A 31 11.42 -9.85 8.79
N ASN A 32 11.81 -8.59 8.78
CA ASN A 32 11.55 -7.62 7.73
C ASN A 32 12.87 -6.93 7.38
N PHE A 33 13.28 -6.97 6.11
CA PHE A 33 14.52 -6.34 5.67
C PHE A 33 14.25 -4.94 5.12
N HIS A 34 14.98 -3.94 5.62
CA HIS A 34 15.04 -2.58 5.09
C HIS A 34 16.45 -2.28 4.55
N GLY A 35 16.56 -1.33 3.59
CA GLY A 35 17.80 -1.07 2.86
C GLY A 35 18.30 -2.30 2.08
N ALA A 36 17.39 -3.12 1.61
CA ALA A 36 17.64 -4.47 1.17
C ALA A 36 17.68 -4.64 -0.34
N ALA A 37 18.26 -5.77 -0.79
CA ALA A 37 18.19 -6.19 -2.18
C ALA A 37 16.75 -6.58 -2.58
N ILE A 38 16.45 -6.46 -3.88
CA ILE A 38 15.18 -6.91 -4.44
C ILE A 38 14.90 -8.36 -4.06
N PRO A 39 13.67 -8.71 -3.63
CA PRO A 39 13.28 -10.06 -3.24
C PRO A 39 13.59 -11.12 -4.33
N ARG A 40 14.01 -12.29 -3.86
CA ARG A 40 14.37 -13.43 -4.73
C ARG A 40 13.45 -14.65 -4.49
N GLY A 41 12.27 -14.43 -3.90
CA GLY A 41 11.34 -15.49 -3.56
C GLY A 41 11.65 -16.20 -2.24
N TRP A 42 12.53 -15.66 -1.42
CA TRP A 42 12.94 -16.24 -0.13
C TRP A 42 11.77 -16.45 0.83
N GLN A 43 10.76 -15.59 0.78
CA GLN A 43 9.55 -15.73 1.59
C GLN A 43 8.80 -17.06 1.36
N ARG A 44 9.06 -17.73 0.23
CA ARG A 44 8.49 -19.07 -0.06
C ARG A 44 9.31 -20.19 0.58
N THR A 45 10.57 -19.95 0.87
CA THR A 45 11.49 -20.90 1.52
C THR A 45 11.58 -20.65 3.01
N TYR A 46 11.58 -19.38 3.40
CA TYR A 46 11.74 -18.92 4.79
C TYR A 46 10.45 -18.21 5.23
N PRO A 47 9.50 -18.94 5.85
CA PRO A 47 8.18 -18.38 6.21
C PRO A 47 8.24 -17.33 7.33
N ASN A 48 9.37 -17.18 7.99
CA ASN A 48 9.64 -16.13 8.96
C ASN A 48 10.01 -14.77 8.29
N LEU A 49 10.25 -14.74 6.96
CA LEU A 49 10.42 -13.49 6.23
C LEU A 49 9.05 -12.90 5.89
N MET A 50 8.69 -11.85 6.61
CA MET A 50 7.38 -11.20 6.49
C MET A 50 7.32 -10.24 5.30
N SER A 51 8.36 -9.43 5.13
CA SER A 51 8.40 -8.41 4.08
C SER A 51 9.83 -7.98 3.79
N VAL A 52 9.99 -7.25 2.69
CA VAL A 52 11.26 -6.62 2.30
C VAL A 52 10.92 -5.23 1.77
N GLU A 53 11.64 -4.19 2.21
CA GLU A 53 11.47 -2.85 1.65
C GLU A 53 11.85 -2.85 0.15
N ALA A 54 13.13 -2.86 -0.16
CA ALA A 54 13.72 -2.84 -1.51
C ALA A 54 12.97 -1.92 -2.50
N VAL A 55 12.63 -0.74 -2.05
CA VAL A 55 11.87 0.30 -2.76
C VAL A 55 12.17 1.65 -2.13
N TYR A 56 11.95 2.73 -2.85
CA TYR A 56 11.83 4.03 -2.22
C TYR A 56 10.43 4.16 -1.62
N GLY A 57 10.31 4.02 -0.30
CA GLY A 57 9.07 4.13 0.45
C GLY A 57 8.78 5.54 0.96
N ALA A 58 7.67 5.72 1.70
CA ALA A 58 7.27 7.04 2.18
C ALA A 58 8.23 7.65 3.21
N GLU A 59 9.05 6.85 3.89
CA GLU A 59 10.11 7.39 4.75
C GLU A 59 11.10 8.31 4.01
N TRP A 60 11.21 8.15 2.68
CA TRP A 60 12.08 8.97 1.83
C TRP A 60 11.46 10.32 1.45
N TYR A 61 10.20 10.58 1.77
CA TYR A 61 9.54 11.86 1.43
C TYR A 61 10.32 13.06 1.95
N ASN A 62 10.90 12.95 3.14
CA ASN A 62 11.71 14.03 3.72
C ASN A 62 13.13 14.08 3.19
N ASN A 63 13.68 12.97 2.72
CA ASN A 63 15.11 12.83 2.42
C ASN A 63 15.41 12.93 0.93
N LYS A 64 14.42 12.76 0.06
CA LYS A 64 14.61 12.73 -1.39
C LYS A 64 13.47 13.47 -2.12
N PRO A 65 13.55 14.81 -2.24
CA PRO A 65 12.53 15.64 -2.88
C PRO A 65 12.09 15.14 -4.26
N THR A 66 13.05 14.71 -5.11
CA THR A 66 12.74 14.18 -6.44
C THR A 66 11.85 12.94 -6.44
N LEU A 67 11.89 12.13 -5.37
CA LEU A 67 10.96 11.03 -5.20
C LEU A 67 9.60 11.56 -4.78
N THR A 68 9.56 12.46 -3.82
CA THR A 68 8.30 13.04 -3.32
C THR A 68 7.54 13.73 -4.44
N ASP A 69 8.23 14.49 -5.28
CA ASP A 69 7.64 15.19 -6.42
C ASP A 69 7.08 14.24 -7.49
N ASN A 70 7.45 12.95 -7.45
CA ASN A 70 6.97 11.90 -8.34
C ASN A 70 6.20 10.79 -7.61
N ALA A 71 5.85 10.98 -6.34
CA ALA A 71 5.31 9.91 -5.50
C ALA A 71 4.01 9.30 -6.07
N ALA A 72 3.09 10.10 -6.57
CA ALA A 72 1.83 9.59 -7.12
C ALA A 72 2.05 8.68 -8.35
N TRP A 73 2.93 9.09 -9.27
CA TRP A 73 3.35 8.29 -10.41
C TRP A 73 4.06 6.99 -9.97
N HIS A 74 4.98 7.12 -9.03
CA HIS A 74 5.73 5.99 -8.46
C HIS A 74 4.78 4.98 -7.81
N ASN A 75 3.86 5.45 -6.98
CA ASN A 75 2.88 4.62 -6.28
C ASN A 75 1.96 3.85 -7.24
N CYS A 76 1.58 4.46 -8.37
CA CYS A 76 0.81 3.78 -9.42
C CYS A 76 1.64 2.82 -10.27
N THR A 77 2.98 2.87 -10.21
CA THR A 77 3.89 1.96 -10.94
C THR A 77 4.19 0.70 -10.12
N LEU A 78 4.34 0.82 -8.81
CA LEU A 78 4.79 -0.26 -7.93
C LEU A 78 3.89 -1.50 -7.92
N PRO A 79 2.56 -1.42 -7.97
CA PRO A 79 1.68 -2.58 -8.02
C PRO A 79 1.88 -3.49 -9.23
N PHE A 80 2.41 -2.92 -10.32
CA PHE A 80 2.68 -3.65 -11.58
C PHE A 80 4.13 -4.10 -11.72
N THR A 81 5.00 -3.68 -10.81
CA THR A 81 6.45 -3.93 -10.89
C THR A 81 6.98 -4.55 -9.60
N ARG A 82 7.40 -3.73 -8.63
CA ARG A 82 8.05 -4.20 -7.40
C ARG A 82 7.15 -5.10 -6.55
N ASN A 83 5.86 -4.77 -6.40
CA ASN A 83 4.97 -5.51 -5.50
C ASN A 83 4.50 -6.85 -6.07
N VAL A 84 4.59 -7.08 -7.39
CA VAL A 84 4.25 -8.38 -8.00
C VAL A 84 5.29 -9.47 -7.73
N ILE A 85 6.50 -9.11 -7.34
CA ILE A 85 7.57 -10.07 -7.05
C ILE A 85 7.64 -10.48 -5.58
N GLY A 86 6.84 -9.88 -4.72
CA GLY A 86 6.73 -10.24 -3.31
C GLY A 86 6.30 -9.08 -2.41
N PRO A 87 6.03 -9.38 -1.13
CA PRO A 87 5.64 -8.41 -0.13
C PRO A 87 6.57 -7.20 -0.08
N MET A 88 6.00 -6.01 0.12
CA MET A 88 6.75 -4.77 0.05
C MET A 88 6.36 -3.85 1.21
N ASP A 89 7.30 -3.65 2.13
CA ASP A 89 7.13 -2.65 3.19
C ASP A 89 7.51 -1.27 2.65
N TYR A 90 6.53 -0.60 2.07
CA TYR A 90 6.67 0.74 1.50
C TYR A 90 6.75 1.82 2.59
N THR A 91 6.55 1.47 3.85
CA THR A 91 6.31 2.44 4.95
C THR A 91 5.14 3.39 4.62
N PRO A 92 3.94 2.87 4.27
CA PRO A 92 2.87 3.68 3.73
C PRO A 92 2.16 4.54 4.78
N CYS A 93 1.31 5.45 4.28
CA CYS A 93 0.32 6.17 5.06
C CYS A 93 0.90 7.23 5.99
N THR A 94 1.32 8.34 5.42
CA THR A 94 1.69 9.55 6.16
C THR A 94 0.66 10.66 5.89
N PHE A 95 0.13 11.27 6.95
CA PHE A 95 -0.81 12.39 6.88
C PHE A 95 -0.16 13.71 7.25
N THR A 96 0.98 13.67 7.95
CA THR A 96 1.68 14.89 8.36
C THR A 96 2.83 15.20 7.45
N ASN A 97 3.10 16.50 7.30
CA ASN A 97 4.26 17.00 6.60
C ASN A 97 5.30 17.48 7.61
N SER A 98 6.58 17.21 7.35
CA SER A 98 7.65 17.69 8.22
C SER A 98 8.67 18.55 7.43
N GLN A 99 9.73 17.97 6.91
CA GLN A 99 10.78 18.72 6.21
C GLN A 99 10.44 19.00 4.74
N HIS A 100 9.85 18.01 4.06
CA HIS A 100 9.42 18.13 2.68
C HIS A 100 7.98 17.58 2.56
N PRO A 101 7.00 18.42 2.17
CA PRO A 101 5.61 17.99 2.07
C PRO A 101 5.43 16.91 1.01
N HIS A 102 4.67 15.86 1.32
CA HIS A 102 4.23 14.94 0.28
C HIS A 102 3.19 15.61 -0.63
N ILE A 103 3.16 15.20 -1.90
CA ILE A 103 2.29 15.80 -2.92
C ILE A 103 0.96 15.08 -3.08
N THR A 104 0.84 13.92 -2.50
CA THR A 104 -0.35 13.07 -2.52
C THR A 104 -1.40 13.58 -1.53
N THR A 105 -2.66 13.22 -1.75
CA THR A 105 -3.74 13.54 -0.81
C THR A 105 -3.76 12.57 0.38
N ASP A 106 -4.44 12.93 1.46
CA ASP A 106 -4.62 12.03 2.61
C ASP A 106 -5.37 10.74 2.22
N ALA A 107 -6.32 10.80 1.29
CA ALA A 107 -7.01 9.61 0.81
C ALA A 107 -6.10 8.72 -0.06
N HIS A 108 -5.16 9.30 -0.81
CA HIS A 108 -4.11 8.55 -1.49
C HIS A 108 -3.23 7.79 -0.50
N GLU A 109 -2.76 8.47 0.54
CA GLU A 109 -1.91 7.86 1.58
C GLU A 109 -2.64 6.72 2.30
N LEU A 110 -3.93 6.90 2.63
CA LEU A 110 -4.75 5.82 3.21
C LEU A 110 -4.89 4.63 2.23
N ALA A 111 -5.06 4.91 0.94
CA ALA A 111 -5.24 3.91 -0.09
C ALA A 111 -4.02 3.00 -0.26
N LEU A 112 -2.79 3.49 0.00
CA LEU A 112 -1.56 2.71 -0.08
C LEU A 112 -1.58 1.47 0.81
N LEU A 113 -2.27 1.52 1.95
CA LEU A 113 -2.38 0.40 2.89
C LEU A 113 -3.06 -0.83 2.29
N VAL A 114 -3.94 -0.62 1.31
CA VAL A 114 -4.64 -1.70 0.59
C VAL A 114 -3.94 -2.02 -0.72
N ILE A 115 -3.44 -1.02 -1.43
CA ILE A 115 -2.79 -1.19 -2.72
C ILE A 115 -1.52 -2.03 -2.59
N PHE A 116 -0.68 -1.74 -1.59
CA PHE A 116 0.57 -2.48 -1.39
C PHE A 116 0.35 -3.71 -0.51
N GLU A 117 0.72 -4.87 -1.07
CA GLU A 117 0.70 -6.11 -0.33
C GLU A 117 1.96 -6.23 0.52
N SER A 118 1.75 -6.44 1.82
CA SER A 118 2.82 -6.73 2.77
C SER A 118 2.24 -7.38 4.02
N ALA A 119 2.85 -8.46 4.48
CA ALA A 119 2.46 -9.11 5.73
C ALA A 119 2.83 -8.29 6.97
N LEU A 120 3.74 -7.34 6.82
CA LEU A 120 4.11 -6.35 7.82
C LEU A 120 4.31 -5.00 7.12
N GLN A 121 3.58 -3.98 7.56
CA GLN A 121 3.73 -2.61 7.08
C GLN A 121 4.09 -1.71 8.25
N HIS A 122 5.20 -0.98 8.15
CA HIS A 122 5.49 0.11 9.05
C HIS A 122 4.76 1.37 8.59
N LEU A 123 4.03 2.00 9.48
CA LEU A 123 3.33 3.25 9.19
C LEU A 123 4.30 4.43 9.36
N ALA A 124 4.43 5.26 8.34
CA ALA A 124 5.49 6.27 8.27
C ALA A 124 5.26 7.50 9.15
N ASP A 125 4.03 7.72 9.60
CA ASP A 125 3.69 8.93 10.35
C ASP A 125 3.92 8.78 11.85
N ARG A 126 3.99 9.91 12.53
CA ARG A 126 3.96 9.97 13.99
C ARG A 126 2.57 9.63 14.53
N PRO A 127 2.44 9.10 15.75
CA PRO A 127 1.16 8.71 16.35
C PRO A 127 0.10 9.82 16.36
N GLU A 128 0.54 11.08 16.48
CA GLU A 128 -0.34 12.26 16.48
C GLU A 128 -1.03 12.44 15.13
N GLY A 129 -0.35 12.18 14.01
CA GLY A 129 -0.92 12.28 12.67
C GLY A 129 -2.13 11.36 12.51
N TYR A 130 -2.02 10.12 12.98
CA TYR A 130 -3.15 9.17 12.96
C TYR A 130 -4.27 9.55 13.94
N ARG A 131 -3.93 10.03 15.14
CA ARG A 131 -4.93 10.46 16.14
C ARG A 131 -5.72 11.68 15.73
N GLN A 132 -5.19 12.52 14.85
CA GLN A 132 -5.88 13.70 14.30
C GLN A 132 -6.88 13.34 13.21
N GLN A 133 -6.80 12.14 12.63
CA GLN A 133 -7.74 11.69 11.61
C GLN A 133 -9.13 11.40 12.21
N PRO A 134 -10.20 11.47 11.40
CA PRO A 134 -11.54 11.04 11.82
C PRO A 134 -11.53 9.64 12.42
N VAL A 135 -12.42 9.36 13.36
CA VAL A 135 -12.49 8.08 14.09
C VAL A 135 -12.72 6.89 13.13
N GLU A 136 -13.41 7.10 12.03
CA GLU A 136 -13.65 6.11 11.00
C GLU A 136 -12.35 5.72 10.29
N VAL A 137 -11.48 6.69 9.99
CA VAL A 137 -10.14 6.45 9.41
C VAL A 137 -9.26 5.71 10.41
N GLN A 138 -9.26 6.14 11.68
CA GLN A 138 -8.51 5.44 12.74
C GLN A 138 -8.99 3.98 12.89
N ASN A 139 -10.30 3.75 12.84
CA ASN A 139 -10.87 2.40 12.91
C ASN A 139 -10.52 1.59 11.66
N PHE A 140 -10.58 2.19 10.47
CA PHE A 140 -10.15 1.52 9.25
C PHE A 140 -8.71 1.01 9.37
N ILE A 141 -7.76 1.88 9.75
CA ILE A 141 -6.34 1.49 9.93
C ILE A 141 -6.19 0.40 11.00
N ARG A 142 -6.90 0.52 12.13
CA ARG A 142 -6.83 -0.45 13.25
C ARG A 142 -7.29 -1.85 12.87
N TYR A 143 -8.31 -1.96 12.02
CA TYR A 143 -8.94 -3.23 11.66
C TYR A 143 -8.53 -3.75 10.28
N LEU A 144 -7.65 -3.02 9.59
CA LEU A 144 -7.14 -3.46 8.29
C LEU A 144 -6.37 -4.78 8.44
N PRO A 145 -6.71 -5.83 7.69
CA PRO A 145 -5.97 -7.09 7.72
C PRO A 145 -4.63 -6.96 7.00
N VAL A 146 -3.70 -7.84 7.35
CA VAL A 146 -2.38 -7.97 6.69
C VAL A 146 -2.27 -9.20 5.78
N ALA A 147 -3.31 -10.01 5.74
CA ALA A 147 -3.39 -11.20 4.90
C ALA A 147 -4.68 -11.20 4.08
N TRP A 148 -4.57 -11.58 2.83
CA TRP A 148 -5.63 -11.50 1.84
C TRP A 148 -5.98 -12.88 1.29
N GLU A 149 -7.28 -13.19 1.23
CA GLU A 149 -7.81 -14.44 0.69
C GLU A 149 -8.00 -14.37 -0.83
N ASP A 150 -8.31 -13.18 -1.35
CA ASP A 150 -8.48 -12.90 -2.78
C ASP A 150 -7.93 -11.52 -3.10
N THR A 151 -7.37 -11.38 -4.29
CA THR A 151 -6.87 -10.10 -4.82
C THR A 151 -7.23 -9.99 -6.28
N ARG A 152 -7.87 -8.88 -6.66
CA ARG A 152 -8.32 -8.59 -8.03
C ARG A 152 -7.84 -7.23 -8.49
N LEU A 153 -7.18 -7.17 -9.62
CA LEU A 153 -6.97 -5.92 -10.34
C LEU A 153 -8.27 -5.59 -11.08
N LEU A 154 -8.92 -4.50 -10.69
CA LEU A 154 -10.17 -4.06 -11.30
C LEU A 154 -9.92 -3.16 -12.51
N SER A 155 -8.95 -2.27 -12.41
CA SER A 155 -8.53 -1.41 -13.52
C SER A 155 -7.16 -0.78 -13.22
N GLY A 156 -6.53 -0.22 -14.23
CA GLY A 156 -5.32 0.58 -14.06
C GLY A 156 -4.28 0.36 -15.15
N TYR A 157 -3.33 1.27 -15.18
CA TYR A 157 -2.14 1.23 -16.03
C TYR A 157 -0.96 1.82 -15.25
N PRO A 158 0.25 1.24 -15.35
CA PRO A 158 1.43 1.75 -14.65
C PRO A 158 1.61 3.25 -14.83
N ALA A 159 1.98 3.93 -13.75
CA ALA A 159 2.16 5.38 -13.69
C ALA A 159 0.88 6.24 -13.74
N GLU A 160 -0.22 5.74 -14.30
CA GLU A 160 -1.44 6.51 -14.46
C GLU A 160 -2.44 6.31 -13.33
N SER A 161 -2.77 5.07 -13.04
CA SER A 161 -3.75 4.73 -12.01
C SER A 161 -3.77 3.24 -11.71
N VAL A 162 -4.34 2.87 -10.57
CA VAL A 162 -4.58 1.48 -10.21
C VAL A 162 -5.83 1.38 -9.35
N VAL A 163 -6.63 0.34 -9.54
CA VAL A 163 -7.74 -0.03 -8.65
C VAL A 163 -7.62 -1.52 -8.34
N ILE A 164 -7.47 -1.85 -7.07
CA ILE A 164 -7.33 -3.23 -6.57
C ILE A 164 -8.44 -3.50 -5.55
N ALA A 165 -9.04 -4.68 -5.62
CA ALA A 165 -9.92 -5.22 -4.61
C ALA A 165 -9.25 -6.39 -3.88
N ARG A 166 -9.31 -6.40 -2.55
CA ARG A 166 -8.75 -7.45 -1.70
C ARG A 166 -9.80 -7.95 -0.73
N LYS A 167 -9.90 -9.26 -0.56
CA LYS A 167 -10.80 -9.91 0.39
C LYS A 167 -10.05 -10.40 1.61
N SER A 168 -10.62 -10.18 2.78
CA SER A 168 -10.21 -10.87 4.00
C SER A 168 -11.44 -11.10 4.88
N LYS A 169 -11.69 -12.36 5.22
CA LYS A 169 -12.84 -12.78 6.04
C LYS A 169 -14.17 -12.25 5.46
N ASP A 170 -14.87 -11.45 6.24
CA ASP A 170 -16.18 -10.87 5.98
C ASP A 170 -16.13 -9.49 5.30
N SER A 171 -15.00 -9.14 4.69
CA SER A 171 -14.84 -7.79 4.12
C SER A 171 -14.09 -7.80 2.80
N TRP A 172 -14.50 -6.89 1.92
CA TRP A 172 -13.73 -6.46 0.77
C TRP A 172 -13.18 -5.05 0.99
N TYR A 173 -11.95 -4.85 0.58
CA TYR A 173 -11.23 -3.58 0.60
C TYR A 173 -10.87 -3.24 -0.83
N ILE A 174 -11.52 -2.23 -1.41
CA ILE A 174 -11.28 -1.78 -2.78
C ILE A 174 -10.60 -0.44 -2.69
N SER A 175 -9.45 -0.33 -3.32
CA SER A 175 -8.66 0.89 -3.23
C SER A 175 -8.18 1.32 -4.59
N GLY A 176 -8.13 2.64 -4.83
CA GLY A 176 -7.66 3.21 -6.06
C GLY A 176 -6.76 4.42 -5.87
N LEU A 177 -5.82 4.58 -6.80
CA LEU A 177 -4.88 5.70 -6.86
C LEU A 177 -4.97 6.39 -8.21
N ASN A 178 -4.90 7.72 -8.17
CA ASN A 178 -4.68 8.58 -9.32
C ASN A 178 -3.21 9.05 -9.33
N GLY A 179 -2.43 8.58 -10.29
CA GLY A 179 -1.01 8.96 -10.44
C GLY A 179 -0.80 10.25 -11.24
N THR A 180 -1.88 10.90 -11.69
CA THR A 180 -1.80 12.02 -12.63
C THR A 180 -2.05 13.38 -11.97
N GLU A 181 -1.69 14.43 -12.69
CA GLU A 181 -1.90 15.83 -12.28
C GLU A 181 -3.31 16.34 -12.56
N ASN A 182 -4.20 15.51 -13.08
CA ASN A 182 -5.58 15.85 -13.39
C ASN A 182 -6.55 15.05 -12.52
N THR A 183 -7.72 15.62 -12.23
CA THR A 183 -8.84 14.89 -11.63
C THR A 183 -9.19 13.67 -12.49
N LYS A 184 -9.45 12.54 -11.85
CA LYS A 184 -9.80 11.29 -12.53
C LYS A 184 -11.03 10.65 -11.90
N SER A 185 -11.98 10.26 -12.73
CA SER A 185 -13.17 9.51 -12.29
C SER A 185 -12.94 8.01 -12.43
N PHE A 186 -13.28 7.27 -11.40
CA PHE A 186 -13.23 5.82 -11.36
C PHE A 186 -14.65 5.24 -11.27
N ARG A 187 -14.92 4.28 -12.11
CA ARG A 187 -16.14 3.49 -12.08
C ARG A 187 -15.83 2.12 -11.46
N VAL A 188 -16.29 1.92 -10.24
CA VAL A 188 -16.05 0.69 -9.47
C VAL A 188 -17.30 -0.17 -9.46
N ASN A 189 -17.28 -1.26 -10.22
CA ASN A 189 -18.35 -2.24 -10.25
C ASN A 189 -18.20 -3.21 -9.08
N LEU A 190 -19.25 -3.41 -8.27
CA LEU A 190 -19.30 -4.28 -7.10
C LEU A 190 -20.00 -5.62 -7.39
N GLU A 191 -20.46 -5.89 -8.61
CA GLU A 191 -21.23 -7.10 -8.96
C GLU A 191 -20.41 -8.41 -8.81
N PHE A 192 -19.08 -8.31 -8.68
CA PHE A 192 -18.25 -9.46 -8.37
C PHE A 192 -18.39 -9.95 -6.93
N ILE A 193 -18.91 -9.12 -6.03
CA ILE A 193 -19.20 -9.44 -4.63
C ILE A 193 -20.55 -10.17 -4.62
N LYS A 194 -20.51 -11.48 -4.36
CA LYS A 194 -21.72 -12.32 -4.37
C LYS A 194 -22.36 -12.47 -2.99
N ASP A 195 -21.61 -12.14 -1.96
CA ASP A 195 -22.09 -12.20 -0.58
C ASP A 195 -23.03 -11.03 -0.28
N SER A 196 -23.91 -11.20 0.71
CA SER A 196 -24.81 -10.13 1.16
C SER A 196 -24.01 -9.01 1.83
N ILE A 197 -24.16 -7.82 1.32
CA ILE A 197 -23.47 -6.64 1.85
C ILE A 197 -24.23 -6.09 3.06
N GLN A 198 -23.51 -5.74 4.10
CA GLN A 198 -24.02 -5.09 5.31
C GLN A 198 -23.77 -3.59 5.28
N LEU A 199 -22.56 -3.17 4.86
CA LEU A 199 -22.13 -1.77 4.85
C LEU A 199 -21.17 -1.54 3.70
N ILE A 200 -21.32 -0.39 3.04
CA ILE A 200 -20.33 0.17 2.11
C ILE A 200 -19.91 1.52 2.65
N GLN A 201 -18.63 1.66 2.99
CA GLN A 201 -18.05 2.93 3.44
C GLN A 201 -16.96 3.37 2.48
N LEU A 202 -17.08 4.58 1.96
CA LEU A 202 -16.15 5.21 1.04
C LEU A 202 -15.32 6.26 1.80
N PHE A 203 -14.02 6.19 1.63
CA PHE A 203 -13.03 7.19 2.01
C PHE A 203 -12.44 7.77 0.72
N SER A 204 -12.61 9.05 0.47
CA SER A 204 -12.17 9.70 -0.77
C SER A 204 -11.63 11.11 -0.51
N ASP A 205 -11.11 11.75 -1.54
CA ASP A 205 -10.60 13.10 -1.45
C ASP A 205 -11.72 14.11 -1.16
N THR A 206 -11.44 15.09 -0.29
CA THR A 206 -12.19 16.35 -0.30
C THR A 206 -11.84 17.16 -1.55
N THR A 207 -12.66 18.14 -1.90
CA THR A 207 -12.45 18.97 -3.11
C THR A 207 -11.10 19.69 -3.11
N ASP A 208 -10.56 20.01 -1.94
CA ASP A 208 -9.25 20.62 -1.78
C ASP A 208 -8.10 19.60 -1.62
N GLY A 209 -8.43 18.32 -1.58
CA GLY A 209 -7.47 17.21 -1.43
C GLY A 209 -6.75 17.13 -0.08
N LYS A 210 -7.17 17.92 0.92
CA LYS A 210 -6.45 18.04 2.20
C LYS A 210 -7.00 17.18 3.32
N GLN A 211 -8.16 16.59 3.13
CA GLN A 211 -8.83 15.77 4.13
C GLN A 211 -9.50 14.57 3.45
N ILE A 212 -9.87 13.60 4.28
CA ILE A 212 -10.61 12.44 3.83
C ILE A 212 -12.11 12.69 4.01
N LYS A 213 -12.86 12.64 2.91
CA LYS A 213 -14.31 12.61 2.90
C LYS A 213 -14.77 11.18 3.19
N ILE A 214 -15.75 11.02 4.08
CA ILE A 214 -16.29 9.73 4.47
C ILE A 214 -17.78 9.67 4.15
N GLU A 215 -18.17 8.68 3.37
CA GLU A 215 -19.56 8.48 2.94
C GLU A 215 -19.97 7.01 3.11
N ASN A 216 -21.23 6.80 3.47
CA ASN A 216 -21.82 5.46 3.47
C ASN A 216 -22.78 5.34 2.28
N SER A 217 -22.66 4.25 1.52
CA SER A 217 -23.56 3.94 0.41
C SER A 217 -24.57 2.88 0.81
N ALA A 218 -25.69 2.83 0.09
CA ALA A 218 -26.71 1.81 0.28
C ALA A 218 -26.12 0.42 0.00
N PHE A 219 -26.55 -0.58 0.78
CA PHE A 219 -26.04 -1.96 0.70
C PHE A 219 -26.37 -2.69 -0.63
N ASP A 220 -27.33 -2.19 -1.40
CA ASP A 220 -27.71 -2.68 -2.72
C ASP A 220 -26.99 -1.96 -3.88
N THR A 221 -26.07 -1.04 -3.56
CA THR A 221 -25.27 -0.35 -4.55
C THR A 221 -24.42 -1.34 -5.35
N LYS A 222 -24.57 -1.31 -6.68
CA LYS A 222 -23.83 -2.20 -7.60
C LYS A 222 -22.61 -1.54 -8.21
N GLU A 223 -22.58 -0.22 -8.19
CA GLU A 223 -21.56 0.57 -8.84
C GLU A 223 -21.34 1.87 -8.07
N LEU A 224 -20.07 2.26 -7.94
CA LEU A 224 -19.67 3.54 -7.38
C LEU A 224 -18.94 4.35 -8.44
N ASN A 225 -19.31 5.63 -8.56
CA ASN A 225 -18.58 6.61 -9.36
C ASN A 225 -17.81 7.51 -8.39
N ILE A 226 -16.49 7.41 -8.41
CA ILE A 226 -15.59 8.07 -7.44
C ILE A 226 -14.70 9.03 -8.21
N GLU A 227 -14.73 10.29 -7.81
CA GLU A 227 -13.83 11.31 -8.33
C GLU A 227 -12.62 11.46 -7.38
N CYS A 228 -11.42 11.27 -7.92
CA CYS A 228 -10.17 11.52 -7.22
C CYS A 228 -9.55 12.83 -7.68
N GLN A 229 -9.08 13.63 -6.76
CA GLN A 229 -8.31 14.83 -7.05
C GLN A 229 -6.99 14.47 -7.77
N PRO A 230 -6.28 15.44 -8.36
CA PRO A 230 -4.91 15.23 -8.83
C PRO A 230 -4.07 14.56 -7.74
N ARG A 231 -3.37 13.47 -8.08
CA ARG A 231 -2.54 12.69 -7.13
C ARG A 231 -3.32 12.12 -5.94
N GLY A 232 -4.64 11.97 -6.11
CA GLY A 232 -5.57 11.53 -5.08
C GLY A 232 -5.76 10.03 -5.03
N GLY A 233 -6.66 9.61 -4.15
CA GLY A 233 -7.00 8.20 -3.98
C GLY A 233 -8.34 7.98 -3.30
N PHE A 234 -8.68 6.71 -3.14
CA PHE A 234 -9.87 6.30 -2.39
C PHE A 234 -9.73 4.91 -1.80
N VAL A 235 -10.53 4.66 -0.78
CA VAL A 235 -10.77 3.31 -0.25
C VAL A 235 -12.28 3.08 -0.13
N VAL A 236 -12.74 1.91 -0.55
CA VAL A 236 -14.10 1.41 -0.30
C VAL A 236 -13.98 0.20 0.61
N TRP A 237 -14.52 0.31 1.81
CA TRP A 237 -14.63 -0.81 2.75
C TRP A 237 -16.03 -1.39 2.67
N VAL A 238 -16.14 -2.62 2.19
CA VAL A 238 -17.40 -3.36 2.07
C VAL A 238 -17.43 -4.45 3.13
N LYS A 239 -18.34 -4.34 4.09
CA LYS A 239 -18.58 -5.39 5.09
C LYS A 239 -19.69 -6.32 4.60
N LEU A 240 -19.45 -7.62 4.74
CA LEU A 240 -20.40 -8.68 4.42
C LEU A 240 -21.20 -9.08 5.68
N ARG A 241 -22.33 -9.74 5.47
CA ARG A 241 -23.14 -10.26 6.58
C ARG A 241 -22.63 -11.59 7.08
#